data_932801242d1c098e1fdc83c773d13e32
#
_entry.id   932801242d1c098e1fdc83c773d13e32
#
_cell.length_a   1.000
_cell.length_b   1.000
_cell.length_c   1.000
_cell.angle_alpha   90.00
_cell.angle_beta   90.00
_cell.angle_gamma   90.00
#
_symmetry.space_group_name_H-M   'P 1'
#
loop_
_entity.id
_entity.type
_entity.pdbx_description
1 polymer ?
#
loop_
_entity_poly.entity_id
_entity_poly.type
_entity_poly.pdbx_seq_one_letter_code
_entity_poly.pdbx_strand_id
1 'polypeptide(L)' 'METKLSKLKAAAAAGDWGKALRIAAKFPELGEHHAAIKRAHEASHSAAFYRQIGRDPQACIDAGVAALRARYGI' A
#
# COMPACT_ATOMS: atom_id res chain seq x y z
N MET A 1 5.12 -1.43 23.32
CA MET A 1 5.21 -0.24 22.48
C MET A 1 4.92 -0.62 21.02
N GLU A 2 3.97 0.03 20.40
CA GLU A 2 3.63 -0.28 19.01
C GLU A 2 4.69 0.30 18.05
N THR A 3 5.22 -0.54 17.19
CA THR A 3 6.11 -0.10 16.12
C THR A 3 5.29 0.19 14.87
N LYS A 4 5.89 0.87 13.87
CA LYS A 4 5.23 1.11 12.59
C LYS A 4 4.88 -0.22 11.91
N LEU A 5 5.73 -1.22 12.03
CA LEU A 5 5.46 -2.55 11.48
C LEU A 5 4.28 -3.21 12.19
N SER A 6 4.19 -3.08 13.49
CA SER A 6 3.07 -3.60 14.26
C SER A 6 1.75 -2.97 13.82
N LYS A 7 1.74 -1.65 13.63
CA LYS A 7 0.55 -0.93 13.13
C LYS A 7 0.18 -1.37 11.72
N LEU A 8 1.18 -1.59 10.87
CA LEU A 8 0.97 -2.07 9.51
C LEU A 8 0.29 -3.44 9.52
N LYS A 9 0.80 -4.37 10.31
CA LYS A 9 0.25 -5.71 10.43
C LYS A 9 -1.16 -5.70 11.01
N ALA A 10 -1.43 -4.85 11.98
CA ALA A 10 -2.76 -4.70 12.57
C ALA A 10 -3.76 -4.16 11.53
N ALA A 11 -3.36 -3.18 10.74
CA ALA A 11 -4.22 -2.64 9.68
C ALA A 11 -4.53 -3.71 8.62
N ALA A 12 -3.52 -4.48 8.21
CA ALA A 12 -3.69 -5.56 7.25
C ALA A 12 -4.62 -6.66 7.79
N ALA A 13 -4.44 -7.04 9.05
CA ALA A 13 -5.29 -8.04 9.70
C ALA A 13 -6.75 -7.60 9.80
N ALA A 14 -6.99 -6.30 9.95
CA ALA A 14 -8.33 -5.73 9.99
C ALA A 14 -8.93 -5.55 8.58
N GLY A 15 -8.15 -5.83 7.53
CA GLY A 15 -8.59 -5.63 6.16
C GLY A 15 -8.53 -4.17 5.72
N ASP A 16 -7.90 -3.29 6.50
CA ASP A 16 -7.77 -1.88 6.19
C ASP A 16 -6.50 -1.65 5.36
N TRP A 17 -6.57 -2.07 4.11
CA TRP A 17 -5.42 -1.99 3.20
C TRP A 17 -5.03 -0.55 2.86
N GLY A 18 -5.99 0.37 2.85
CA GLY A 18 -5.69 1.79 2.64
C GLY A 18 -4.76 2.34 3.71
N LYS A 19 -5.05 2.02 4.97
CA LYS A 19 -4.21 2.42 6.10
C LYS A 19 -2.86 1.71 6.07
N ALA A 20 -2.86 0.41 5.75
CA ALA A 20 -1.63 -0.37 5.64
C ALA A 20 -0.70 0.21 4.57
N LEU A 21 -1.22 0.55 3.41
CA LEU A 21 -0.46 1.16 2.32
C LEU A 21 0.10 2.52 2.73
N ARG A 22 -0.69 3.32 3.44
CA ARG A 22 -0.25 4.63 3.91
C ARG A 22 0.92 4.51 4.88
N ILE A 23 0.86 3.56 5.79
CA ILE A 23 1.93 3.31 6.76
C ILE A 23 3.18 2.82 6.03
N ALA A 24 3.02 1.84 5.14
CA ALA A 24 4.14 1.26 4.41
C ALA A 24 4.82 2.26 3.47
N ALA A 25 4.07 3.16 2.86
CA ALA A 25 4.62 4.17 1.96
C ALA A 25 5.63 5.09 2.64
N LYS A 26 5.57 5.19 3.97
CA LYS A 26 6.49 6.00 4.75
C LYS A 26 7.75 5.25 5.18
N PHE A 27 7.83 3.94 4.93
CA PHE A 27 9.00 3.16 5.29
C PHE A 27 10.14 3.44 4.30
N PRO A 28 11.36 3.74 4.79
CA PRO A 28 12.48 4.08 3.91
C PRO A 28 13.09 2.88 3.19
N GLU A 29 12.86 1.66 3.67
CA GLU A 29 13.54 0.46 3.17
C GLU A 29 12.56 -0.56 2.61
N LEU A 30 11.87 -0.21 1.53
CA LEU A 30 10.97 -1.12 0.85
C LEU A 30 11.60 -1.82 -0.36
N GLY A 31 12.82 -1.41 -0.74
CA GLY A 31 13.53 -1.99 -1.86
C GLY A 31 12.72 -1.90 -3.15
N GLU A 32 12.65 -3.00 -3.89
CA GLU A 32 11.93 -3.07 -5.16
C GLU A 32 10.42 -2.92 -5.01
N HIS A 33 9.88 -3.14 -3.82
CA HIS A 33 8.43 -3.02 -3.57
C HIS A 33 7.99 -1.58 -3.30
N HIS A 34 8.93 -0.66 -3.09
CA HIS A 34 8.61 0.72 -2.72
C HIS A 34 7.74 1.41 -3.77
N ALA A 35 8.10 1.27 -5.04
CA ALA A 35 7.36 1.91 -6.13
C ALA A 35 5.91 1.41 -6.21
N ALA A 36 5.70 0.10 -6.07
CA ALA A 36 4.37 -0.50 -6.13
C ALA A 36 3.50 -0.04 -4.94
N ILE A 37 4.07 -0.02 -3.74
CA ILE A 37 3.37 0.39 -2.53
C ILE A 37 3.02 1.87 -2.57
N LYS A 38 3.96 2.70 -2.99
CA LYS A 38 3.74 4.15 -3.11
C LYS A 38 2.68 4.46 -4.15
N ARG A 39 2.70 3.78 -5.29
CA ARG A 39 1.69 3.94 -6.34
C ARG A 39 0.31 3.51 -5.86
N ALA A 40 0.23 2.41 -5.11
CA ALA A 40 -1.02 1.94 -4.54
C ALA A 40 -1.60 2.95 -3.55
N HIS A 41 -0.75 3.55 -2.72
CA HIS A 41 -1.16 4.59 -1.79
C HIS A 41 -1.71 5.81 -2.54
N GLU A 42 -1.02 6.25 -3.58
CA GLU A 42 -1.49 7.35 -4.42
C GLU A 42 -2.82 7.03 -5.09
N ALA A 43 -2.97 5.81 -5.61
CA ALA A 43 -4.21 5.37 -6.25
C ALA A 43 -5.38 5.37 -5.27
N SER A 44 -5.16 5.02 -4.00
CA SER A 44 -6.21 5.05 -2.99
C SER A 44 -6.63 6.48 -2.63
N HIS A 45 -5.70 7.44 -2.76
CA HIS A 45 -5.97 8.86 -2.50
C HIS A 45 -6.59 9.58 -3.69
N SER A 46 -6.13 9.25 -4.89
CA SER A 46 -6.43 10.00 -6.11
C SER A 46 -7.01 9.11 -7.19
N ALA A 47 -7.98 8.27 -6.81
CA ALA A 47 -8.61 7.33 -7.73
C ALA A 47 -9.19 8.03 -8.97
N ALA A 48 -9.81 9.19 -8.79
CA ALA A 48 -10.38 9.95 -9.89
C ALA A 48 -9.31 10.38 -10.90
N PHE A 49 -8.14 10.82 -10.40
CA PHE A 49 -7.02 11.21 -11.24
C PHE A 49 -6.52 10.03 -12.07
N TYR A 50 -6.35 8.86 -11.43
CA TYR A 50 -5.90 7.66 -12.14
C TYR A 50 -6.88 7.24 -13.23
N ARG A 51 -8.18 7.36 -12.98
CA ARG A 51 -9.20 7.07 -13.98
C ARG A 51 -9.13 8.03 -15.16
N GLN A 52 -8.85 9.31 -14.89
CA GLN A 52 -8.72 10.32 -15.95
C GLN A 52 -7.57 10.03 -16.91
N ILE A 53 -6.46 9.49 -16.39
CA ILE A 53 -5.29 9.16 -17.22
C ILE A 53 -5.35 7.74 -17.79
N GLY A 54 -6.50 7.07 -17.67
CA GLY A 54 -6.71 5.74 -18.23
C GLY A 54 -6.10 4.61 -17.44
N ARG A 55 -5.77 4.83 -16.18
CA ARG A 55 -5.24 3.79 -15.29
C ARG A 55 -6.32 3.28 -14.35
N ASP A 56 -6.24 1.99 -14.02
CA ASP A 56 -7.15 1.37 -13.07
C ASP A 56 -6.57 1.51 -11.65
N PRO A 57 -7.17 2.37 -10.81
CA PRO A 57 -6.67 2.54 -9.44
C PRO A 57 -6.75 1.26 -8.62
N GLN A 58 -7.76 0.41 -8.86
CA GLN A 58 -7.88 -0.85 -8.14
C GLN A 58 -6.74 -1.81 -8.47
N ALA A 59 -6.32 -1.87 -9.73
CA ALA A 59 -5.18 -2.69 -10.12
C ALA A 59 -3.90 -2.23 -9.44
N CYS A 60 -3.71 -0.91 -9.30
CA CYS A 60 -2.55 -0.36 -8.58
C CYS A 60 -2.60 -0.71 -7.09
N ILE A 61 -3.78 -0.62 -6.48
CA ILE A 61 -3.97 -0.99 -5.08
C ILE A 61 -3.69 -2.48 -4.87
N ASP A 62 -4.20 -3.32 -5.75
CA ASP A 62 -3.99 -4.77 -5.68
C ASP A 62 -2.51 -5.12 -5.79
N ALA A 63 -1.79 -4.46 -6.68
CA ALA A 63 -0.35 -4.66 -6.82
C ALA A 63 0.40 -4.26 -5.55
N GLY A 64 0.00 -3.15 -4.92
CA GLY A 64 0.57 -2.71 -3.65
C GLY A 64 0.29 -3.68 -2.51
N VAL A 65 -0.92 -4.21 -2.44
CA VAL A 65 -1.29 -5.22 -1.45
C VAL A 65 -0.45 -6.48 -1.62
N ALA A 66 -0.28 -6.93 -2.87
CA ALA A 66 0.56 -8.09 -3.18
C ALA A 66 2.01 -7.85 -2.76
N ALA A 67 2.53 -6.63 -2.99
CA ALA A 67 3.88 -6.26 -2.58
C ALA A 67 4.02 -6.28 -1.05
N LEU A 68 3.02 -5.78 -0.32
CA LEU A 68 3.01 -5.84 1.14
C LEU A 68 3.04 -7.28 1.66
N ARG A 69 2.23 -8.13 1.07
CA ARG A 69 2.19 -9.54 1.45
C ARG A 69 3.53 -10.23 1.18
N ALA A 70 4.14 -9.94 0.04
CA ALA A 70 5.43 -10.51 -0.31
C ALA A 70 6.54 -10.03 0.63
N ARG A 71 6.51 -8.74 0.99
CA ARG A 71 7.55 -8.14 1.83
C ARG A 71 7.44 -8.53 3.30
N TYR A 72 6.22 -8.57 3.83
CA TYR A 72 5.99 -8.76 5.27
C TYR A 72 5.31 -10.06 5.64
N GLY A 73 4.88 -10.84 4.67
CA GLY A 73 4.22 -12.13 4.92
C GLY A 73 2.85 -12.01 5.58
N ILE A 74 2.12 -10.95 5.27
CA ILE A 74 0.81 -10.69 5.90
C ILE A 74 -0.38 -10.94 4.98
#